data_8826b25c537b881eb9284eb6de1caf05
#
_entry.id   8826b25c537b881eb9284eb6de1caf05
#
_cell.length_a   1.000
_cell.length_b   1.000
_cell.length_c   1.000
_cell.angle_alpha   90.00
_cell.angle_beta   90.00
_cell.angle_gamma   90.00
#
_symmetry.space_group_name_H-M   'P 1'
#
loop_
_entity.id
_entity.type
_entity.pdbx_description
1 polymer ?
#
loop_
_entity_poly.entity_id
_entity_poly.type
_entity_poly.pdbx_seq_one_letter_code
_entity_poly.pdbx_strand_id
1 'polypeptide(L)'
;MSSTGSQELSTVEKARAKAPDGQKVAVVTGSARGIGEGIAKRLGRDGLHVVVADLPSMQEGIDATVAAITEAGGTATGTTVDVSDGDSVAALVQTAVSAGGHLDVFVANAGIAQVKELLDYDAADFQKILDVNITGVFNSYRQAAKQMVAQGHGGKIIGAASIVAFRPFAFLGPYSLTKWAVRGLTQAAAMEWAEHGITVNAYGPGIVGTAMWDLIDEKLAAKNGQQRGEALAENAKTIHLGRVSEPDDIARLVSYLSGEDSDYVTGQTILVDGGIQFS
;
A
#
# COMPACT_ATOMS: atom_id res chain seq x y z
N MET A 1 36.89 -28.72 -9.94
CA MET A 1 35.49 -28.25 -9.95
C MET A 1 35.06 -28.03 -8.52
N SER A 2 35.19 -26.85 -7.98
CA SER A 2 34.48 -26.36 -6.75
C SER A 2 35.19 -25.14 -6.23
N SER A 3 34.83 -23.95 -6.68
CA SER A 3 35.15 -22.70 -5.96
C SER A 3 34.25 -21.51 -6.34
N THR A 4 33.24 -21.73 -7.18
CA THR A 4 32.34 -20.65 -7.60
C THR A 4 31.11 -20.49 -6.73
N GLY A 5 30.71 -21.50 -5.95
CA GLY A 5 29.48 -21.43 -5.12
C GLY A 5 29.61 -20.65 -3.80
N SER A 6 30.82 -20.49 -3.28
CA SER A 6 31.03 -19.82 -1.97
C SER A 6 31.20 -18.30 -2.07
N GLN A 7 31.50 -17.75 -3.25
CA GLN A 7 31.64 -16.30 -3.43
C GLN A 7 30.29 -15.59 -3.70
N GLU A 8 29.32 -16.26 -4.34
CA GLU A 8 27.99 -15.68 -4.62
C GLU A 8 27.12 -15.62 -3.36
N LEU A 9 27.22 -16.59 -2.46
CA LEU A 9 26.51 -16.54 -1.16
C LEU A 9 26.98 -15.38 -0.26
N SER A 10 28.24 -14.94 -0.38
CA SER A 10 28.80 -13.84 0.40
C SER A 10 28.20 -12.45 0.03
N THR A 11 27.68 -12.31 -1.18
CA THR A 11 27.08 -11.05 -1.66
C THR A 11 25.67 -10.85 -1.07
N VAL A 12 24.90 -11.92 -0.90
CA VAL A 12 23.57 -11.88 -0.30
C VAL A 12 23.67 -11.64 1.22
N GLU A 13 24.66 -12.18 1.90
CA GLU A 13 24.93 -11.90 3.32
C GLU A 13 25.39 -10.45 3.56
N LYS A 14 26.11 -9.84 2.64
CA LYS A 14 26.52 -8.42 2.77
C LYS A 14 25.37 -7.44 2.62
N ALA A 15 24.30 -7.77 1.87
CA ALA A 15 23.10 -6.95 1.75
C ALA A 15 22.24 -6.94 3.03
N ARG A 16 22.52 -7.83 3.98
CA ARG A 16 21.90 -7.88 5.32
C ARG A 16 22.73 -7.16 6.39
N ALA A 17 23.43 -6.11 6.03
CA ALA A 17 24.02 -5.22 7.04
C ALA A 17 22.89 -4.76 7.96
N LYS A 18 23.10 -4.96 9.27
CA LYS A 18 22.14 -4.64 10.32
C LYS A 18 21.64 -3.21 10.16
N ALA A 19 20.31 -3.04 10.14
CA ALA A 19 19.73 -1.70 10.21
C ALA A 19 20.35 -0.91 11.37
N PRO A 20 20.52 0.41 11.26
CA PRO A 20 21.07 1.21 12.34
C PRO A 20 20.30 0.96 13.64
N ASP A 21 21.00 0.93 14.77
CA ASP A 21 20.35 0.84 16.08
C ASP A 21 19.44 2.07 16.25
N GLY A 22 18.12 1.86 16.26
CA GLY A 22 17.16 2.93 16.35
C GLY A 22 15.74 2.47 16.08
N GLN A 23 14.78 3.38 16.21
CA GLN A 23 13.38 3.13 15.91
C GLN A 23 13.21 3.06 14.38
N LYS A 24 12.66 1.95 13.84
CA LYS A 24 12.34 1.80 12.41
C LYS A 24 11.36 2.88 11.96
N VAL A 25 11.53 3.37 10.72
CA VAL A 25 10.69 4.41 10.13
C VAL A 25 9.83 3.83 9.00
N ALA A 26 8.53 4.10 9.08
CA ALA A 26 7.56 3.72 8.05
C ALA A 26 6.88 4.94 7.44
N VAL A 27 6.70 4.93 6.13
CA VAL A 27 5.84 5.88 5.40
C VAL A 27 4.57 5.18 4.96
N VAL A 28 3.42 5.81 5.14
CA VAL A 28 2.13 5.33 4.61
C VAL A 28 1.46 6.46 3.84
N THR A 29 1.26 6.26 2.52
CA THR A 29 0.54 7.24 1.69
C THR A 29 -0.96 6.97 1.71
N GLY A 30 -1.80 8.02 1.60
CA GLY A 30 -3.26 7.88 1.70
C GLY A 30 -3.70 7.45 3.11
N SER A 31 -3.03 7.93 4.14
CA SER A 31 -3.19 7.44 5.53
C SER A 31 -3.99 8.38 6.45
N ALA A 32 -4.65 9.38 5.89
CA ALA A 32 -5.58 10.23 6.64
C ALA A 32 -6.91 9.53 7.00
N ARG A 33 -7.21 8.39 6.38
CA ARG A 33 -8.46 7.63 6.61
C ARG A 33 -8.36 6.19 6.11
N GLY A 34 -9.35 5.38 6.49
CA GLY A 34 -9.62 4.05 5.92
C GLY A 34 -8.51 3.05 6.12
N ILE A 35 -8.13 2.32 5.05
CA ILE A 35 -7.10 1.27 5.12
C ILE A 35 -5.75 1.88 5.51
N GLY A 36 -5.36 3.00 4.89
CA GLY A 36 -4.08 3.66 5.19
C GLY A 36 -3.97 4.13 6.63
N GLU A 37 -5.03 4.70 7.20
CA GLU A 37 -5.13 5.05 8.62
C GLU A 37 -4.96 3.82 9.52
N GLY A 38 -5.68 2.73 9.20
CA GLY A 38 -5.57 1.47 9.94
C GLY A 38 -4.15 0.92 9.93
N ILE A 39 -3.48 0.95 8.76
CA ILE A 39 -2.08 0.55 8.59
C ILE A 39 -1.16 1.45 9.44
N ALA A 40 -1.30 2.78 9.33
CA ALA A 40 -0.47 3.73 10.08
C ALA A 40 -0.58 3.53 11.60
N LYS A 41 -1.81 3.39 12.11
CA LYS A 41 -2.07 3.09 13.53
C LYS A 41 -1.48 1.74 13.96
N ARG A 42 -1.52 0.74 13.11
CA ARG A 42 -0.95 -0.58 13.41
C ARG A 42 0.57 -0.52 13.47
N LEU A 43 1.24 0.07 12.49
CA LEU A 43 2.69 0.18 12.47
C LEU A 43 3.22 1.03 13.64
N GLY A 44 2.47 2.07 14.06
CA GLY A 44 2.77 2.82 15.28
C GLY A 44 2.70 1.94 16.53
N ARG A 45 1.68 1.08 16.66
CA ARG A 45 1.59 0.09 17.75
C ARG A 45 2.68 -0.96 17.72
N ASP A 46 3.18 -1.30 16.53
CA ASP A 46 4.32 -2.22 16.35
C ASP A 46 5.66 -1.56 16.67
N GLY A 47 5.67 -0.28 17.08
CA GLY A 47 6.85 0.45 17.55
C GLY A 47 7.61 1.22 16.47
N LEU A 48 7.08 1.34 15.24
CA LEU A 48 7.72 2.13 14.21
C LEU A 48 7.37 3.63 14.38
N HIS A 49 8.29 4.52 13.99
CA HIS A 49 7.92 5.91 13.72
C HIS A 49 7.18 5.98 12.39
N VAL A 50 5.96 6.52 12.39
CA VAL A 50 5.11 6.52 11.20
C VAL A 50 4.99 7.91 10.59
N VAL A 51 5.38 8.06 9.34
CA VAL A 51 5.07 9.25 8.54
C VAL A 51 3.70 9.06 7.90
N VAL A 52 2.72 9.78 8.43
CA VAL A 52 1.33 9.82 7.96
C VAL A 52 1.24 10.84 6.82
N ALA A 53 0.92 10.38 5.61
CA ALA A 53 0.97 11.24 4.42
C ALA A 53 -0.30 11.12 3.58
N ASP A 54 -0.88 12.26 3.20
CA ASP A 54 -2.06 12.33 2.32
C ASP A 54 -2.08 13.68 1.58
N LEU A 55 -3.09 13.92 0.76
CA LEU A 55 -3.26 15.19 0.05
C LEU A 55 -3.44 16.36 1.04
N PRO A 56 -3.06 17.60 0.65
CA PRO A 56 -3.28 18.79 1.48
C PRO A 56 -4.74 18.98 1.93
N SER A 57 -5.70 18.57 1.12
CA SER A 57 -7.14 18.60 1.47
C SER A 57 -7.54 17.65 2.60
N MET A 58 -6.65 16.75 2.99
CA MET A 58 -6.86 15.75 4.04
C MET A 58 -6.14 16.09 5.36
N GLN A 59 -5.71 17.35 5.56
CA GLN A 59 -4.91 17.76 6.71
C GLN A 59 -5.55 17.36 8.07
N GLU A 60 -6.85 17.57 8.25
CA GLU A 60 -7.54 17.15 9.48
C GLU A 60 -7.42 15.65 9.76
N GLY A 61 -7.52 14.83 8.71
CA GLY A 61 -7.38 13.38 8.83
C GLY A 61 -5.94 12.96 9.12
N ILE A 62 -4.95 13.66 8.54
CA ILE A 62 -3.53 13.49 8.87
C ILE A 62 -3.32 13.76 10.36
N ASP A 63 -3.78 14.91 10.84
CA ASP A 63 -3.61 15.33 12.24
C ASP A 63 -4.30 14.37 13.20
N ALA A 64 -5.52 13.92 12.87
CA ALA A 64 -6.27 12.95 13.66
C ALA A 64 -5.56 11.59 13.73
N THR A 65 -4.98 11.12 12.62
CA THR A 65 -4.22 9.85 12.58
C THR A 65 -2.94 9.95 13.40
N VAL A 66 -2.20 11.05 13.30
CA VAL A 66 -1.00 11.33 14.11
C VAL A 66 -1.35 11.36 15.59
N ALA A 67 -2.42 12.10 15.97
CA ALA A 67 -2.88 12.16 17.34
C ALA A 67 -3.22 10.76 17.90
N ALA A 68 -3.98 9.96 17.14
CA ALA A 68 -4.37 8.62 17.56
C ALA A 68 -3.17 7.66 17.74
N ILE A 69 -2.10 7.80 16.93
CA ILE A 69 -0.86 7.02 17.11
C ILE A 69 -0.15 7.47 18.38
N THR A 70 -0.06 8.78 18.61
CA THR A 70 0.64 9.36 19.77
C THR A 70 -0.07 9.05 21.08
N GLU A 71 -1.40 9.16 21.11
CA GLU A 71 -2.23 8.80 22.26
C GLU A 71 -2.12 7.32 22.62
N ALA A 72 -1.89 6.45 21.64
CA ALA A 72 -1.62 5.04 21.85
C ALA A 72 -0.16 4.73 22.27
N GLY A 73 0.68 5.75 22.48
CA GLY A 73 2.07 5.62 22.92
C GLY A 73 3.07 5.41 21.79
N GLY A 74 2.63 5.50 20.52
CA GLY A 74 3.51 5.46 19.35
C GLY A 74 4.11 6.83 18.99
N THR A 75 4.87 6.89 17.92
CA THR A 75 5.44 8.13 17.38
C THR A 75 5.05 8.31 15.92
N ALA A 76 4.67 9.52 15.54
CA ALA A 76 4.28 9.81 14.16
C ALA A 76 4.59 11.25 13.77
N THR A 77 4.76 11.48 12.46
CA THR A 77 4.88 12.80 11.84
C THR A 77 3.84 12.90 10.72
N GLY A 78 3.07 13.99 10.68
CA GLY A 78 2.14 14.27 9.59
C GLY A 78 2.81 15.11 8.49
N THR A 79 2.50 14.81 7.22
CA THR A 79 2.93 15.62 6.08
C THR A 79 1.95 15.47 4.90
N THR A 80 2.02 16.39 3.96
CA THR A 80 1.20 16.31 2.74
C THR A 80 1.99 15.75 1.57
N VAL A 81 1.30 15.04 0.68
CA VAL A 81 1.88 14.47 -0.54
C VAL A 81 0.83 14.37 -1.65
N ASP A 82 1.22 14.71 -2.87
CA ASP A 82 0.56 14.25 -4.09
C ASP A 82 1.43 13.15 -4.71
N VAL A 83 0.96 11.91 -4.68
CA VAL A 83 1.74 10.77 -5.19
C VAL A 83 1.92 10.81 -6.71
N SER A 84 1.06 11.52 -7.45
CA SER A 84 1.20 11.68 -8.89
C SER A 84 2.40 12.56 -9.27
N ASP A 85 2.91 13.37 -8.33
CA ASP A 85 4.11 14.18 -8.47
C ASP A 85 5.33 13.49 -7.84
N GLY A 86 6.31 13.14 -8.68
CA GLY A 86 7.54 12.47 -8.24
C GLY A 86 8.41 13.28 -7.29
N ASP A 87 8.40 14.60 -7.40
CA ASP A 87 9.17 15.49 -6.51
C ASP A 87 8.48 15.61 -5.15
N SER A 88 7.14 15.62 -5.11
CA SER A 88 6.37 15.54 -3.88
C SER A 88 6.66 14.24 -3.11
N VAL A 89 6.75 13.09 -3.81
CA VAL A 89 7.11 11.82 -3.18
C VAL A 89 8.57 11.80 -2.72
N ALA A 90 9.49 12.44 -3.46
CA ALA A 90 10.88 12.57 -3.02
C ALA A 90 10.98 13.37 -1.72
N ALA A 91 10.24 14.49 -1.60
CA ALA A 91 10.16 15.28 -0.37
C ALA A 91 9.57 14.46 0.81
N LEU A 92 8.55 13.63 0.55
CA LEU A 92 7.98 12.71 1.55
C LEU A 92 9.05 11.73 2.09
N VAL A 93 9.86 11.15 1.22
CA VAL A 93 10.97 10.26 1.64
C VAL A 93 11.98 11.02 2.50
N GLN A 94 12.30 12.29 2.16
CA GLN A 94 13.18 13.11 2.97
C GLN A 94 12.59 13.44 4.35
N THR A 95 11.27 13.56 4.47
CA THR A 95 10.58 13.69 5.76
C THR A 95 10.84 12.46 6.64
N ALA A 96 10.77 11.26 6.09
CA ALA A 96 11.06 10.02 6.81
C ALA A 96 12.52 9.95 7.27
N VAL A 97 13.46 10.30 6.37
CA VAL A 97 14.90 10.35 6.70
C VAL A 97 15.18 11.38 7.79
N SER A 98 14.50 12.53 7.75
CA SER A 98 14.66 13.57 8.78
C SER A 98 14.14 13.14 10.15
N ALA A 99 13.12 12.27 10.18
CA ALA A 99 12.50 11.77 11.42
C ALA A 99 13.35 10.71 12.13
N GLY A 100 14.05 9.84 11.40
CA GLY A 100 14.79 8.72 12.00
C GLY A 100 16.14 8.40 11.37
N GLY A 101 16.60 9.18 10.42
CA GLY A 101 17.89 8.97 9.74
C GLY A 101 17.85 7.96 8.57
N HIS A 102 16.76 7.23 8.41
CA HIS A 102 16.59 6.16 7.42
C HIS A 102 15.12 5.91 7.07
N LEU A 103 14.87 5.02 6.12
CA LEU A 103 13.55 4.55 5.72
C LEU A 103 13.55 3.02 5.68
N ASP A 104 12.76 2.37 6.53
CA ASP A 104 12.68 0.91 6.61
C ASP A 104 11.48 0.33 5.86
N VAL A 105 10.33 1.03 5.91
CA VAL A 105 9.08 0.56 5.33
C VAL A 105 8.42 1.67 4.53
N PHE A 106 8.03 1.38 3.30
CA PHE A 106 7.20 2.29 2.50
C PHE A 106 5.93 1.58 2.03
N VAL A 107 4.77 2.08 2.49
CA VAL A 107 3.46 1.57 2.08
C VAL A 107 2.83 2.51 1.07
N ALA A 108 2.85 2.13 -0.20
CA ALA A 108 2.19 2.83 -1.31
C ALA A 108 0.70 2.46 -1.32
N ASN A 109 -0.06 3.09 -0.41
CA ASN A 109 -1.49 2.80 -0.21
C ASN A 109 -2.40 3.79 -0.94
N ALA A 110 -1.98 5.03 -1.20
CA ALA A 110 -2.81 6.02 -1.89
C ALA A 110 -3.41 5.50 -3.19
N GLY A 111 -4.71 5.72 -3.37
CA GLY A 111 -5.41 5.29 -4.58
C GLY A 111 -6.85 5.78 -4.61
N ILE A 112 -7.41 5.84 -5.82
CA ILE A 112 -8.79 6.25 -6.08
C ILE A 112 -9.52 5.16 -6.87
N ALA A 113 -10.84 5.12 -6.74
CA ALA A 113 -11.72 4.31 -7.56
C ALA A 113 -12.76 5.19 -8.24
N GLN A 114 -13.16 4.81 -9.44
CA GLN A 114 -14.29 5.39 -10.16
C GLN A 114 -15.19 4.24 -10.61
N VAL A 115 -16.49 4.41 -10.45
CA VAL A 115 -17.51 3.43 -10.84
C VAL A 115 -18.29 3.97 -12.01
N LYS A 116 -17.97 3.49 -13.22
CA LYS A 116 -18.61 3.90 -14.50
C LYS A 116 -18.63 2.72 -15.48
N GLU A 117 -19.52 2.77 -16.45
CA GLU A 117 -19.41 1.91 -17.64
C GLU A 117 -18.17 2.29 -18.47
N LEU A 118 -17.58 1.32 -19.13
CA LEU A 118 -16.38 1.59 -19.94
C LEU A 118 -16.65 2.61 -21.06
N LEU A 119 -17.86 2.64 -21.57
CA LEU A 119 -18.26 3.60 -22.61
C LEU A 119 -18.42 5.04 -22.10
N ASP A 120 -18.59 5.22 -20.78
CA ASP A 120 -18.80 6.53 -20.16
C ASP A 120 -17.50 7.18 -19.67
N TYR A 121 -16.37 6.47 -19.76
CA TYR A 121 -15.08 7.05 -19.40
C TYR A 121 -14.60 7.99 -20.49
N ASP A 122 -14.35 9.23 -20.14
CA ASP A 122 -13.57 10.14 -20.97
C ASP A 122 -12.05 10.01 -20.72
N ALA A 123 -11.26 10.67 -21.55
CA ALA A 123 -9.81 10.62 -21.45
C ALA A 123 -9.28 11.22 -20.13
N ALA A 124 -9.95 12.23 -19.59
CA ALA A 124 -9.53 12.90 -18.34
C ALA A 124 -9.77 12.00 -17.12
N ASP A 125 -10.93 11.35 -17.04
CA ASP A 125 -11.24 10.38 -16.00
C ASP A 125 -10.25 9.20 -16.02
N PHE A 126 -9.98 8.68 -17.23
CA PHE A 126 -9.04 7.59 -17.39
C PHE A 126 -7.62 8.01 -16.97
N GLN A 127 -7.14 9.19 -17.42
CA GLN A 127 -5.83 9.69 -17.08
C GLN A 127 -5.70 9.90 -15.56
N LYS A 128 -6.70 10.50 -14.92
CA LYS A 128 -6.69 10.76 -13.48
C LYS A 128 -6.48 9.47 -12.65
N ILE A 129 -7.14 8.38 -13.02
CA ILE A 129 -6.98 7.11 -12.29
C ILE A 129 -5.60 6.49 -12.54
N LEU A 130 -5.02 6.66 -13.75
CA LEU A 130 -3.66 6.22 -14.05
C LEU A 130 -2.63 7.04 -13.26
N ASP A 131 -2.79 8.37 -13.22
CA ASP A 131 -1.85 9.26 -12.52
C ASP A 131 -1.73 8.91 -11.04
N VAL A 132 -2.84 8.65 -10.36
CA VAL A 132 -2.81 8.30 -8.94
C VAL A 132 -2.39 6.85 -8.74
N ASN A 133 -3.05 5.90 -9.41
CA ASN A 133 -2.93 4.48 -9.05
C ASN A 133 -1.75 3.76 -9.72
N ILE A 134 -1.20 4.30 -10.83
CA ILE A 134 -0.03 3.73 -11.51
C ILE A 134 1.18 4.64 -11.32
N THR A 135 1.12 5.88 -11.81
CA THR A 135 2.25 6.82 -11.68
C THR A 135 2.58 7.08 -10.22
N GLY A 136 1.56 7.24 -9.36
CA GLY A 136 1.74 7.43 -7.92
C GLY A 136 2.41 6.24 -7.23
N VAL A 137 2.03 5.02 -7.57
CA VAL A 137 2.68 3.81 -7.01
C VAL A 137 4.10 3.67 -7.55
N PHE A 138 4.32 3.93 -8.84
CA PHE A 138 5.66 3.91 -9.43
C PHE A 138 6.58 4.94 -8.78
N ASN A 139 6.12 6.19 -8.60
CA ASN A 139 6.88 7.22 -7.90
C ASN A 139 7.23 6.79 -6.47
N SER A 140 6.25 6.25 -5.74
CA SER A 140 6.40 5.75 -4.38
C SER A 140 7.47 4.65 -4.30
N TYR A 141 7.34 3.62 -5.13
CA TYR A 141 8.31 2.51 -5.19
C TYR A 141 9.71 3.01 -5.54
N ARG A 142 9.81 3.81 -6.60
CA ARG A 142 11.09 4.31 -7.10
C ARG A 142 11.82 5.20 -6.08
N GLN A 143 11.12 6.12 -5.42
CA GLN A 143 11.77 7.02 -4.45
C GLN A 143 12.14 6.28 -3.17
N ALA A 144 11.27 5.36 -2.70
CA ALA A 144 11.62 4.49 -1.56
C ALA A 144 12.84 3.62 -1.87
N ALA A 145 12.87 2.95 -3.03
CA ALA A 145 13.99 2.11 -3.42
C ALA A 145 15.29 2.90 -3.57
N LYS A 146 15.27 4.10 -4.17
CA LYS A 146 16.46 4.97 -4.24
C LYS A 146 17.04 5.25 -2.86
N GLN A 147 16.20 5.58 -1.89
CA GLN A 147 16.63 5.82 -0.52
C GLN A 147 17.18 4.54 0.12
N MET A 148 16.47 3.42 -0.01
CA MET A 148 16.87 2.13 0.56
C MET A 148 18.19 1.60 -0.03
N VAL A 149 18.42 1.81 -1.33
CA VAL A 149 19.71 1.50 -1.98
C VAL A 149 20.82 2.41 -1.46
N ALA A 150 20.57 3.72 -1.35
CA ALA A 150 21.57 4.68 -0.89
C ALA A 150 22.00 4.45 0.57
N GLN A 151 21.09 4.03 1.43
CA GLN A 151 21.37 3.72 2.85
C GLN A 151 22.02 2.33 3.06
N GLY A 152 21.87 1.39 2.11
CA GLY A 152 22.65 0.15 2.03
C GLY A 152 22.25 -0.99 2.95
N HIS A 153 21.14 -0.87 3.72
CA HIS A 153 20.66 -1.94 4.63
C HIS A 153 19.33 -2.55 4.23
N GLY A 154 18.87 -2.27 2.98
CA GLY A 154 17.62 -2.80 2.46
C GLY A 154 16.38 -2.06 2.96
N GLY A 155 15.24 -2.75 2.94
CA GLY A 155 13.96 -2.22 3.39
C GLY A 155 12.76 -3.01 2.84
N LYS A 156 11.56 -2.54 3.15
CA LYS A 156 10.29 -3.17 2.79
C LYS A 156 9.44 -2.18 1.99
N ILE A 157 9.03 -2.56 0.78
CA ILE A 157 8.10 -1.78 -0.05
C ILE A 157 6.81 -2.59 -0.22
N ILE A 158 5.67 -1.97 0.09
CA ILE A 158 4.38 -2.66 0.13
C ILE A 158 3.36 -1.85 -0.66
N GLY A 159 2.78 -2.44 -1.72
CA GLY A 159 1.80 -1.79 -2.57
C GLY A 159 0.37 -2.18 -2.26
N ALA A 160 -0.56 -1.27 -2.52
CA ALA A 160 -1.99 -1.54 -2.45
C ALA A 160 -2.50 -2.07 -3.79
N ALA A 161 -2.60 -3.39 -3.93
CA ALA A 161 -3.35 -4.03 -5.01
C ALA A 161 -4.86 -4.10 -4.68
N SER A 162 -5.53 -5.17 -5.03
CA SER A 162 -6.93 -5.48 -4.75
C SER A 162 -7.23 -6.91 -5.23
N ILE A 163 -8.37 -7.49 -4.83
CA ILE A 163 -8.91 -8.70 -5.50
C ILE A 163 -9.09 -8.48 -7.01
N VAL A 164 -9.36 -7.24 -7.44
CA VAL A 164 -9.51 -6.92 -8.88
C VAL A 164 -8.19 -7.00 -9.67
N ALA A 165 -7.04 -7.18 -9.01
CA ALA A 165 -5.76 -7.51 -9.65
C ALA A 165 -5.65 -9.00 -10.07
N PHE A 166 -6.66 -9.80 -9.76
CA PHE A 166 -6.75 -11.23 -10.13
C PHE A 166 -7.99 -11.49 -10.99
N ARG A 167 -9.10 -10.83 -10.67
CA ARG A 167 -10.35 -10.93 -11.40
C ARG A 167 -11.01 -9.56 -11.48
N PRO A 168 -11.16 -8.95 -12.67
CA PRO A 168 -11.78 -7.64 -12.80
C PRO A 168 -13.28 -7.69 -12.45
N PHE A 169 -13.82 -6.54 -12.01
CA PHE A 169 -15.25 -6.36 -11.82
C PHE A 169 -15.82 -5.39 -12.85
N ALA A 170 -17.05 -5.63 -13.27
CA ALA A 170 -17.80 -4.69 -14.10
C ALA A 170 -17.88 -3.32 -13.40
N PHE A 171 -17.91 -2.25 -14.18
CA PHE A 171 -17.91 -0.84 -13.73
C PHE A 171 -16.64 -0.35 -13.03
N LEU A 172 -15.68 -1.24 -12.80
CA LEU A 172 -14.36 -0.93 -12.22
C LEU A 172 -13.23 -1.23 -13.23
N GLY A 173 -13.48 -1.10 -14.53
CA GLY A 173 -12.54 -1.47 -15.59
C GLY A 173 -11.17 -0.78 -15.44
N PRO A 174 -11.07 0.56 -15.51
CA PRO A 174 -9.80 1.28 -15.34
C PRO A 174 -9.16 1.07 -13.96
N TYR A 175 -9.97 0.97 -12.89
CA TYR A 175 -9.47 0.64 -11.57
C TYR A 175 -8.82 -0.76 -11.55
N SER A 176 -9.49 -1.76 -12.13
CA SER A 176 -8.95 -3.12 -12.24
C SER A 176 -7.63 -3.13 -13.01
N LEU A 177 -7.56 -2.44 -14.15
CA LEU A 177 -6.32 -2.27 -14.93
C LEU A 177 -5.19 -1.75 -14.05
N THR A 178 -5.44 -0.70 -13.26
CA THR A 178 -4.40 -0.14 -12.39
C THR A 178 -3.93 -1.13 -11.32
N LYS A 179 -4.82 -1.95 -10.78
CA LYS A 179 -4.44 -2.93 -9.74
C LYS A 179 -3.69 -4.13 -10.31
N TRP A 180 -3.96 -4.52 -11.58
CA TRP A 180 -3.11 -5.46 -12.33
C TRP A 180 -1.71 -4.88 -12.56
N ALA A 181 -1.61 -3.58 -12.91
CA ALA A 181 -0.33 -2.90 -13.07
C ALA A 181 0.49 -2.90 -11.77
N VAL A 182 -0.14 -2.62 -10.61
CA VAL A 182 0.55 -2.69 -9.30
C VAL A 182 1.10 -4.09 -9.05
N ARG A 183 0.32 -5.15 -9.33
CA ARG A 183 0.79 -6.53 -9.18
C ARG A 183 2.02 -6.81 -10.06
N GLY A 184 1.98 -6.43 -11.34
CA GLY A 184 3.10 -6.61 -12.26
C GLY A 184 4.34 -5.80 -11.85
N LEU A 185 4.16 -4.54 -11.46
CA LEU A 185 5.23 -3.68 -10.96
C LEU A 185 5.88 -4.24 -9.69
N THR A 186 5.08 -4.78 -8.76
CA THR A 186 5.57 -5.43 -7.54
C THR A 186 6.51 -6.57 -7.84
N GLN A 187 6.17 -7.43 -8.82
CA GLN A 187 7.00 -8.55 -9.22
C GLN A 187 8.31 -8.10 -9.88
N ALA A 188 8.24 -7.14 -10.80
CA ALA A 188 9.43 -6.60 -11.46
C ALA A 188 10.39 -5.95 -10.45
N ALA A 189 9.87 -5.09 -9.59
CA ALA A 189 10.63 -4.41 -8.54
C ALA A 189 11.28 -5.39 -7.54
N ALA A 190 10.57 -6.46 -7.18
CA ALA A 190 11.10 -7.52 -6.31
C ALA A 190 12.32 -8.21 -6.92
N MET A 191 12.30 -8.48 -8.23
CA MET A 191 13.42 -9.09 -8.94
C MET A 191 14.62 -8.14 -9.05
N GLU A 192 14.36 -6.86 -9.39
CA GLU A 192 15.41 -5.88 -9.64
C GLU A 192 16.12 -5.43 -8.34
N TRP A 193 15.40 -5.36 -7.22
CA TRP A 193 15.94 -4.75 -5.99
C TRP A 193 16.32 -5.77 -4.92
N ALA A 194 16.18 -7.06 -5.21
CA ALA A 194 16.58 -8.14 -4.28
C ALA A 194 18.06 -8.07 -3.90
N GLU A 195 18.94 -7.71 -4.85
CA GLU A 195 20.38 -7.57 -4.60
C GLU A 195 20.71 -6.49 -3.54
N HIS A 196 19.80 -5.53 -3.35
CA HIS A 196 19.93 -4.47 -2.35
C HIS A 196 19.27 -4.81 -1.00
N GLY A 197 18.78 -6.05 -0.83
CA GLY A 197 18.09 -6.47 0.40
C GLY A 197 16.69 -5.86 0.56
N ILE A 198 16.08 -5.40 -0.54
CA ILE A 198 14.75 -4.81 -0.53
C ILE A 198 13.72 -5.90 -0.90
N THR A 199 12.72 -6.11 -0.04
CA THR A 199 11.56 -6.91 -0.41
C THR A 199 10.44 -6.02 -0.92
N VAL A 200 9.76 -6.45 -1.99
CA VAL A 200 8.63 -5.73 -2.57
C VAL A 200 7.43 -6.65 -2.65
N ASN A 201 6.37 -6.32 -1.92
CA ASN A 201 5.14 -7.10 -1.90
C ASN A 201 3.92 -6.19 -2.06
N ALA A 202 2.75 -6.79 -2.26
CA ALA A 202 1.49 -6.08 -2.29
C ALA A 202 0.42 -6.82 -1.47
N TYR A 203 -0.52 -6.07 -0.94
CA TYR A 203 -1.73 -6.63 -0.36
C TYR A 203 -2.92 -6.41 -1.29
N GLY A 204 -3.82 -7.39 -1.34
CA GLY A 204 -5.01 -7.39 -2.18
C GLY A 204 -6.28 -7.43 -1.33
N PRO A 205 -6.84 -6.29 -0.90
CA PRO A 205 -8.08 -6.28 -0.15
C PRO A 205 -9.27 -6.78 -0.97
N GLY A 206 -10.20 -7.44 -0.31
CA GLY A 206 -11.56 -7.62 -0.78
C GLY A 206 -12.46 -6.43 -0.45
N ILE A 207 -13.63 -6.72 0.11
CA ILE A 207 -14.60 -5.73 0.56
C ILE A 207 -14.20 -5.25 1.96
N VAL A 208 -13.82 -3.99 2.09
CA VAL A 208 -13.42 -3.36 3.37
C VAL A 208 -14.37 -2.21 3.68
N GLY A 209 -14.91 -2.14 4.89
CA GLY A 209 -15.81 -1.09 5.36
C GLY A 209 -15.11 0.28 5.40
N THR A 210 -15.14 1.00 4.29
CA THR A 210 -14.49 2.30 4.11
C THR A 210 -15.32 3.19 3.17
N ALA A 211 -15.04 4.49 3.18
CA ALA A 211 -15.70 5.46 2.30
C ALA A 211 -15.56 5.11 0.79
N MET A 212 -14.54 4.35 0.40
CA MET A 212 -14.43 3.87 -0.98
C MET A 212 -15.54 2.88 -1.31
N TRP A 213 -15.87 1.96 -0.40
CA TRP A 213 -16.96 1.03 -0.60
C TRP A 213 -18.34 1.70 -0.48
N ASP A 214 -18.47 2.76 0.36
CA ASP A 214 -19.70 3.57 0.40
C ASP A 214 -19.97 4.20 -0.97
N LEU A 215 -18.93 4.72 -1.64
CA LEU A 215 -19.04 5.26 -3.00
C LEU A 215 -19.40 4.19 -4.02
N ILE A 216 -18.76 3.00 -3.94
CA ILE A 216 -19.04 1.87 -4.85
C ILE A 216 -20.48 1.43 -4.68
N ASP A 217 -20.93 1.23 -3.45
CA ASP A 217 -22.31 0.84 -3.12
C ASP A 217 -23.32 1.84 -3.66
N GLU A 218 -23.12 3.14 -3.40
CA GLU A 218 -24.00 4.21 -3.90
C GLU A 218 -24.17 4.16 -5.41
N LYS A 219 -23.07 4.02 -6.16
CA LYS A 219 -23.09 4.00 -7.62
C LYS A 219 -23.71 2.73 -8.19
N LEU A 220 -23.40 1.57 -7.60
CA LEU A 220 -23.99 0.29 -8.00
C LEU A 220 -25.49 0.23 -7.67
N ALA A 221 -25.89 0.68 -6.49
CA ALA A 221 -27.28 0.74 -6.07
C ALA A 221 -28.11 1.64 -7.00
N ALA A 222 -27.62 2.86 -7.30
CA ALA A 222 -28.28 3.77 -8.22
C ALA A 222 -28.48 3.15 -9.61
N LYS A 223 -27.48 2.41 -10.13
CA LYS A 223 -27.56 1.75 -11.42
C LYS A 223 -28.55 0.59 -11.45
N ASN A 224 -28.58 -0.21 -10.40
CA ASN A 224 -29.40 -1.42 -10.30
C ASN A 224 -30.83 -1.11 -9.82
N GLY A 225 -31.19 0.15 -9.55
CA GLY A 225 -32.47 0.52 -8.95
C GLY A 225 -32.64 0.02 -7.51
N GLN A 226 -31.53 -0.17 -6.80
CA GLN A 226 -31.47 -0.63 -5.42
C GLN A 226 -31.34 0.55 -4.45
N GLN A 227 -31.60 0.29 -3.16
CA GLN A 227 -31.33 1.26 -2.10
C GLN A 227 -29.85 1.18 -1.70
N ARG A 228 -29.35 2.28 -1.10
CA ARG A 228 -28.00 2.33 -0.53
C ARG A 228 -27.83 1.24 0.54
N GLY A 229 -26.73 0.50 0.46
CA GLY A 229 -26.41 -0.64 1.32
C GLY A 229 -26.81 -2.00 0.73
N GLU A 230 -27.76 -2.05 -0.22
CA GLU A 230 -28.21 -3.33 -0.81
C GLU A 230 -27.14 -3.94 -1.72
N ALA A 231 -26.44 -3.13 -2.52
CA ALA A 231 -25.36 -3.62 -3.36
C ALA A 231 -24.18 -4.15 -2.52
N LEU A 232 -23.83 -3.47 -1.42
CA LEU A 232 -22.84 -3.96 -0.46
C LEU A 232 -23.28 -5.29 0.19
N ALA A 233 -24.53 -5.37 0.65
CA ALA A 233 -25.07 -6.56 1.30
C ALA A 233 -25.09 -7.76 0.34
N GLU A 234 -25.37 -7.54 -0.94
CA GLU A 234 -25.34 -8.60 -1.96
C GLU A 234 -23.90 -9.08 -2.24
N ASN A 235 -22.97 -8.15 -2.43
CA ASN A 235 -21.56 -8.50 -2.62
C ASN A 235 -20.95 -9.17 -1.38
N ALA A 236 -21.35 -8.77 -0.18
CA ALA A 236 -20.89 -9.37 1.08
C ALA A 236 -21.25 -10.87 1.21
N LYS A 237 -22.30 -11.34 0.53
CA LYS A 237 -22.65 -12.77 0.49
C LYS A 237 -21.58 -13.64 -0.17
N THR A 238 -20.69 -13.05 -0.96
CA THR A 238 -19.56 -13.76 -1.59
C THR A 238 -18.39 -13.99 -0.62
N ILE A 239 -18.41 -13.36 0.55
CA ILE A 239 -17.35 -13.47 1.56
C ILE A 239 -17.55 -14.76 2.36
N HIS A 240 -16.70 -15.75 2.18
CA HIS A 240 -16.83 -17.05 2.85
C HIS A 240 -16.69 -16.97 4.38
N LEU A 241 -15.90 -15.99 4.90
CA LEU A 241 -15.80 -15.72 6.34
C LEU A 241 -17.03 -14.99 6.91
N GLY A 242 -18.04 -14.65 6.08
CA GLY A 242 -19.35 -14.17 6.50
C GLY A 242 -19.42 -12.73 7.03
N ARG A 243 -18.36 -11.95 6.90
CA ARG A 243 -18.35 -10.52 7.28
C ARG A 243 -17.54 -9.65 6.33
N VAL A 244 -17.93 -8.40 6.20
CA VAL A 244 -17.09 -7.37 5.58
C VAL A 244 -15.84 -7.21 6.42
N SER A 245 -14.67 -7.02 5.78
CA SER A 245 -13.42 -6.78 6.52
C SER A 245 -13.33 -5.34 7.01
N GLU A 246 -12.52 -5.14 8.03
CA GLU A 246 -12.18 -3.85 8.60
C GLU A 246 -10.75 -3.45 8.20
N PRO A 247 -10.38 -2.16 8.26
CA PRO A 247 -9.01 -1.70 8.01
C PRO A 247 -7.95 -2.46 8.81
N ASP A 248 -8.27 -2.91 10.04
CA ASP A 248 -7.34 -3.67 10.88
C ASP A 248 -7.04 -5.07 10.30
N ASP A 249 -7.97 -5.72 9.60
CA ASP A 249 -7.71 -6.99 8.93
C ASP A 249 -6.59 -6.85 7.89
N ILE A 250 -6.58 -5.75 7.15
CA ILE A 250 -5.54 -5.42 6.17
C ILE A 250 -4.24 -5.02 6.86
N ALA A 251 -4.34 -4.20 7.91
CA ALA A 251 -3.20 -3.70 8.66
C ALA A 251 -2.36 -4.83 9.28
N ARG A 252 -2.98 -5.95 9.68
CA ARG A 252 -2.28 -7.14 10.20
C ARG A 252 -1.37 -7.78 9.17
N LEU A 253 -1.81 -7.90 7.92
CA LEU A 253 -0.95 -8.41 6.85
C LEU A 253 0.20 -7.43 6.55
N VAL A 254 -0.08 -6.12 6.50
CA VAL A 254 0.96 -5.11 6.27
C VAL A 254 1.98 -5.10 7.41
N SER A 255 1.54 -5.25 8.66
CA SER A 255 2.40 -5.43 9.83
C SER A 255 3.35 -6.62 9.66
N TYR A 256 2.84 -7.80 9.26
CA TYR A 256 3.64 -8.97 8.94
C TYR A 256 4.66 -8.68 7.83
N LEU A 257 4.22 -8.06 6.72
CA LEU A 257 5.09 -7.73 5.59
C LEU A 257 6.15 -6.65 5.93
N SER A 258 5.93 -5.87 6.97
CA SER A 258 6.85 -4.85 7.47
C SER A 258 7.88 -5.41 8.46
N GLY A 259 7.64 -6.62 8.99
CA GLY A 259 8.46 -7.29 9.99
C GLY A 259 9.52 -8.23 9.42
N GLU A 260 10.36 -8.73 10.31
CA GLU A 260 11.43 -9.69 9.97
C GLU A 260 10.88 -11.07 9.59
N ASP A 261 9.69 -11.45 10.08
CA ASP A 261 9.03 -12.71 9.73
C ASP A 261 8.73 -12.86 8.24
N SER A 262 8.76 -11.74 7.48
CA SER A 262 8.55 -11.70 6.04
C SER A 262 9.85 -11.53 5.21
N ASP A 263 11.03 -11.69 5.79
CA ASP A 263 12.31 -11.46 5.09
C ASP A 263 12.53 -12.36 3.88
N TYR A 264 11.87 -13.50 3.84
CA TYR A 264 11.93 -14.42 2.70
C TYR A 264 10.69 -14.37 1.79
N VAL A 265 9.88 -13.31 1.95
CA VAL A 265 8.67 -13.07 1.15
C VAL A 265 8.89 -11.84 0.27
N THR A 266 8.94 -12.04 -1.05
CA THR A 266 9.07 -10.95 -2.02
C THR A 266 8.35 -11.29 -3.33
N GLY A 267 7.89 -10.27 -4.06
CA GLY A 267 7.18 -10.41 -5.33
C GLY A 267 5.73 -10.91 -5.19
N GLN A 268 5.20 -11.00 -3.96
CA GLN A 268 3.89 -11.56 -3.71
C GLN A 268 2.80 -10.49 -3.67
N THR A 269 1.62 -10.84 -4.17
CA THR A 269 0.38 -10.10 -3.94
C THR A 269 -0.53 -11.00 -3.13
N ILE A 270 -0.69 -10.69 -1.83
CA ILE A 270 -1.40 -11.54 -0.88
C ILE A 270 -2.81 -11.01 -0.68
N LEU A 271 -3.81 -11.86 -0.93
CA LEU A 271 -5.23 -11.51 -0.76
C LEU A 271 -5.63 -11.49 0.71
N VAL A 272 -6.42 -10.46 1.09
CA VAL A 272 -7.09 -10.35 2.39
C VAL A 272 -8.55 -10.03 2.10
N ASP A 273 -9.33 -11.06 1.78
CA ASP A 273 -10.67 -10.89 1.19
C ASP A 273 -11.74 -11.81 1.82
N GLY A 274 -11.38 -12.56 2.85
CA GLY A 274 -12.31 -13.48 3.50
C GLY A 274 -12.73 -14.66 2.63
N GLY A 275 -11.92 -14.99 1.60
CA GLY A 275 -12.17 -16.11 0.70
C GLY A 275 -13.08 -15.79 -0.48
N ILE A 276 -13.21 -14.50 -0.88
CA ILE A 276 -13.94 -14.13 -2.09
C ILE A 276 -13.26 -14.72 -3.32
N GLN A 277 -11.93 -14.74 -3.32
CA GLN A 277 -11.14 -15.20 -4.43
C GLN A 277 -9.92 -15.98 -3.96
N PHE A 278 -9.55 -17.00 -4.72
CA PHE A 278 -8.33 -17.79 -4.52
C PHE A 278 -7.33 -17.44 -5.62
N SER A 279 -6.03 -17.27 -5.26
CA SER A 279 -4.93 -16.96 -6.17
C SER A 279 -4.13 -18.19 -6.55
#